data_482f9d178a381fd00a4fe93d8f81c59b
#
_entry.id   482f9d178a381fd00a4fe93d8f81c59b
#
_cell.length_a   1.000
_cell.length_b   1.000
_cell.length_c   1.000
_cell.angle_alpha   90.00
_cell.angle_beta   90.00
_cell.angle_gamma   90.00
#
_symmetry.space_group_name_H-M   'P 1'
#
loop_
_entity.id
_entity.type
_entity.pdbx_description
1 polymer ?
#
loop_
_entity_poly.entity_id
_entity_poly.type
_entity_poly.pdbx_seq_one_letter_code
_entity_poly.pdbx_strand_id
1 'polypeptide(L)'
;MKTYNTIKKIAITAAALAATSLMANISIDGSTTVGPIAKAFAEYYKESNPDVNITISESGSGNGVKSLMNGSCQIATLSRFMKTNEFKSCVEKGILPVAHTVAYDGLAVIVNPQNKVSALSTKQIADIYTGKITNWKEVGGDDAKIVVISRDTNSGTYETFNELVLKKAPVVHGAEYVGSNGQARSRVNSTKYAVAYVGLGFADSTVKALSVDSILPTPSTVATGKYPIARPLYMFTNGSPKMGGHVFNFVTLCLTPEGREIISDLGFIPVCK
;
A
#
# COMPACT_ATOMS: atom_id res chain seq x y z
N MET A 1 35.28 2.17 83.40
CA MET A 1 35.79 1.79 82.07
C MET A 1 34.65 1.82 81.10
N LYS A 2 34.69 2.80 80.18
CA LYS A 2 33.61 3.08 79.18
C LYS A 2 33.94 2.33 77.89
N THR A 3 33.04 1.44 77.49
CA THR A 3 33.10 0.78 76.19
C THR A 3 32.19 1.53 75.22
N TYR A 4 32.80 2.12 74.21
CA TYR A 4 32.11 2.83 73.16
C TYR A 4 31.66 1.84 72.09
N ASN A 5 30.35 1.69 71.90
CA ASN A 5 29.77 1.00 70.79
C ASN A 5 29.60 1.96 69.61
N THR A 6 30.41 1.78 68.59
CA THR A 6 30.28 2.51 67.32
C THR A 6 29.40 1.71 66.36
N ILE A 7 28.12 2.13 66.26
CA ILE A 7 27.21 1.59 65.28
C ILE A 7 27.53 2.24 63.92
N LYS A 8 28.12 1.46 63.02
CA LYS A 8 28.26 1.86 61.61
C LYS A 8 26.90 1.80 60.94
N LYS A 9 26.33 2.95 60.60
CA LYS A 9 25.16 3.06 59.73
C LYS A 9 25.63 2.75 58.31
N ILE A 10 25.24 1.57 57.79
CA ILE A 10 25.36 1.22 56.38
C ILE A 10 24.21 1.93 55.68
N ALA A 11 24.52 3.00 54.98
CA ALA A 11 23.59 3.62 54.05
C ALA A 11 23.44 2.72 52.80
N ILE A 12 22.33 2.00 52.70
CA ILE A 12 21.94 1.28 51.51
C ILE A 12 21.41 2.34 50.54
N THR A 13 22.23 2.78 49.62
CA THR A 13 21.81 3.61 48.47
C THR A 13 21.06 2.68 47.52
N ALA A 14 19.75 2.70 47.56
CA ALA A 14 18.90 2.07 46.53
C ALA A 14 19.11 2.85 45.24
N ALA A 15 19.97 2.35 44.38
CA ALA A 15 20.04 2.79 42.98
C ALA A 15 18.75 2.32 42.31
N ALA A 16 17.79 3.23 42.19
CA ALA A 16 16.66 3.04 41.30
C ALA A 16 17.23 2.93 39.88
N LEU A 17 17.36 1.67 39.38
CA LEU A 17 17.50 1.44 37.93
C LEU A 17 16.21 1.96 37.29
N ALA A 18 16.23 3.17 36.79
CA ALA A 18 15.27 3.62 35.80
C ALA A 18 15.48 2.75 34.57
N ALA A 19 14.70 1.69 34.48
CA ALA A 19 14.55 0.94 33.24
C ALA A 19 13.95 1.94 32.23
N THR A 20 14.81 2.60 31.47
CA THR A 20 14.38 3.24 30.24
C THR A 20 13.84 2.12 29.37
N SER A 21 12.52 1.95 29.38
CA SER A 21 11.87 1.07 28.40
C SER A 21 12.30 1.61 27.04
N LEU A 22 13.20 0.89 26.34
CA LEU A 22 13.47 1.16 24.95
C LEU A 22 12.12 1.01 24.24
N MET A 23 11.49 2.15 23.93
CA MET A 23 10.26 2.14 23.16
C MET A 23 10.53 1.37 21.88
N ALA A 24 9.81 0.27 21.68
CA ALA A 24 9.92 -0.47 20.45
C ALA A 24 9.37 0.39 19.32
N ASN A 25 10.18 0.58 18.29
CA ASN A 25 9.77 1.34 17.13
C ASN A 25 9.47 0.40 15.97
N ILE A 26 8.38 0.63 15.24
CA ILE A 26 8.12 0.05 13.93
C ILE A 26 8.10 1.19 12.92
N SER A 27 9.06 1.22 12.00
CA SER A 27 9.08 2.18 10.89
C SER A 27 8.63 1.49 9.61
N ILE A 28 7.63 2.08 8.95
CA ILE A 28 6.98 1.55 7.74
C ILE A 28 7.06 2.61 6.65
N ASP A 29 7.46 2.22 5.44
CA ASP A 29 7.46 3.13 4.29
C ASP A 29 7.04 2.42 3.01
N GLY A 30 6.46 3.14 2.07
CA GLY A 30 6.23 2.67 0.70
C GLY A 30 4.85 2.95 0.12
N SER A 31 4.13 1.90 -0.22
CA SER A 31 2.92 1.93 -1.06
C SER A 31 1.78 2.76 -0.48
N THR A 32 1.30 3.74 -1.25
CA THR A 32 0.05 4.47 -0.93
C THR A 32 -1.21 3.58 -1.03
N THR A 33 -1.11 2.39 -1.63
CA THR A 33 -2.22 1.41 -1.67
C THR A 33 -2.28 0.60 -0.38
N VAL A 34 -1.12 0.19 0.16
CA VAL A 34 -1.04 -0.56 1.41
C VAL A 34 -1.16 0.35 2.63
N GLY A 35 -0.90 1.65 2.45
CA GLY A 35 -0.93 2.65 3.52
C GLY A 35 -2.17 2.61 4.41
N PRO A 36 -3.41 2.58 3.88
CA PRO A 36 -4.62 2.45 4.69
C PRO A 36 -4.62 1.19 5.56
N ILE A 37 -4.18 0.04 5.05
CA ILE A 37 -4.07 -1.21 5.81
C ILE A 37 -3.04 -1.04 6.95
N ALA A 38 -1.86 -0.50 6.62
CA ALA A 38 -0.81 -0.28 7.63
C ALA A 38 -1.25 0.69 8.73
N LYS A 39 -2.01 1.74 8.40
CA LYS A 39 -2.55 2.71 9.37
C LYS A 39 -3.60 2.06 10.28
N ALA A 40 -4.57 1.35 9.72
CA ALA A 40 -5.60 0.68 10.50
C ALA A 40 -4.99 -0.43 11.39
N PHE A 41 -4.01 -1.17 10.87
CA PHE A 41 -3.24 -2.13 11.69
C PHE A 41 -2.49 -1.44 12.81
N ALA A 42 -1.90 -0.26 12.58
CA ALA A 42 -1.20 0.49 13.62
C ALA A 42 -2.14 1.00 14.72
N GLU A 43 -3.34 1.46 14.35
CA GLU A 43 -4.37 1.87 15.31
C GLU A 43 -4.79 0.67 16.17
N TYR A 44 -5.19 -0.43 15.56
CA TYR A 44 -5.58 -1.65 16.27
C TYR A 44 -4.43 -2.21 17.15
N TYR A 45 -3.21 -2.24 16.61
CA TYR A 45 -2.05 -2.78 17.34
C TYR A 45 -1.71 -2.00 18.60
N LYS A 46 -1.87 -0.67 18.54
CA LYS A 46 -1.61 0.23 19.68
C LYS A 46 -2.56 0.03 20.86
N GLU A 47 -3.78 -0.44 20.63
CA GLU A 47 -4.74 -0.72 21.72
C GLU A 47 -4.17 -1.71 22.74
N SER A 48 -3.47 -2.74 22.26
CA SER A 48 -2.83 -3.77 23.10
C SER A 48 -1.34 -3.52 23.36
N ASN A 49 -0.72 -2.57 22.65
CA ASN A 49 0.72 -2.27 22.71
C ASN A 49 0.97 -0.74 22.74
N PRO A 50 0.49 -0.02 23.77
CA PRO A 50 0.53 1.45 23.81
C PRO A 50 1.96 2.03 23.80
N ASP A 51 2.94 1.27 24.27
CA ASP A 51 4.35 1.68 24.34
C ASP A 51 5.10 1.51 23.00
N VAL A 52 4.45 0.95 21.98
CA VAL A 52 5.07 0.78 20.65
C VAL A 52 4.84 2.03 19.80
N ASN A 53 5.93 2.67 19.40
CA ASN A 53 5.87 3.77 18.44
C ASN A 53 5.85 3.24 17.01
N ILE A 54 4.80 3.55 16.24
CA ILE A 54 4.65 3.13 14.85
C ILE A 54 4.62 4.37 13.97
N THR A 55 5.55 4.46 13.02
CA THR A 55 5.63 5.54 12.04
C THR A 55 5.37 4.99 10.64
N ILE A 56 4.52 5.66 9.86
CA ILE A 56 4.12 5.22 8.53
C ILE A 56 4.31 6.37 7.54
N SER A 57 5.03 6.08 6.46
CA SER A 57 5.21 6.95 5.30
C SER A 57 4.65 6.28 4.05
N GLU A 58 4.03 7.06 3.17
CA GLU A 58 3.41 6.58 1.93
C GLU A 58 4.13 7.18 0.71
N SER A 59 5.41 6.86 0.56
CA SER A 59 6.31 7.43 -0.45
C SER A 59 6.27 6.75 -1.83
N GLY A 60 5.51 5.64 -1.96
CA GLY A 60 5.45 4.78 -3.14
C GLY A 60 6.29 3.50 -3.00
N SER A 61 5.87 2.42 -3.68
CA SER A 61 6.50 1.09 -3.55
C SER A 61 8.00 1.09 -3.85
N GLY A 62 8.44 1.83 -4.88
CA GLY A 62 9.86 1.92 -5.22
C GLY A 62 10.69 2.62 -4.14
N ASN A 63 10.13 3.63 -3.49
CA ASN A 63 10.80 4.30 -2.36
C ASN A 63 10.80 3.42 -1.11
N GLY A 64 9.71 2.66 -0.84
CA GLY A 64 9.70 1.66 0.23
C GLY A 64 10.82 0.64 0.10
N VAL A 65 11.09 0.14 -1.11
CA VAL A 65 12.25 -0.74 -1.36
C VAL A 65 13.56 -0.04 -1.00
N LYS A 66 13.75 1.21 -1.42
CA LYS A 66 14.96 1.98 -1.09
C LYS A 66 15.11 2.18 0.41
N SER A 67 14.00 2.47 1.11
CA SER A 67 13.99 2.64 2.57
C SER A 67 14.37 1.35 3.29
N LEU A 68 13.86 0.20 2.87
CA LEU A 68 14.26 -1.11 3.41
C LEU A 68 15.75 -1.39 3.14
N MET A 69 16.19 -1.19 1.90
CA MET A 69 17.57 -1.41 1.46
C MET A 69 18.59 -0.54 2.22
N ASN A 70 18.19 0.66 2.64
CA ASN A 70 19.04 1.57 3.40
C ASN A 70 18.86 1.46 4.92
N GLY A 71 17.97 0.56 5.40
CA GLY A 71 17.68 0.40 6.82
C GLY A 71 16.86 1.55 7.43
N SER A 72 16.25 2.41 6.58
CA SER A 72 15.42 3.54 7.04
C SER A 72 14.02 3.13 7.46
N CYS A 73 13.56 1.93 7.06
CA CYS A 73 12.34 1.31 7.58
C CYS A 73 12.58 -0.17 7.91
N GLN A 74 11.77 -0.70 8.82
CA GLN A 74 11.76 -2.12 9.17
C GLN A 74 10.77 -2.90 8.29
N ILE A 75 9.73 -2.23 7.80
CA ILE A 75 8.71 -2.80 6.93
C ILE A 75 8.57 -1.92 5.69
N ALA A 76 8.85 -2.47 4.51
CA ALA A 76 8.52 -1.81 3.26
C ALA A 76 7.17 -2.30 2.74
N THR A 77 6.25 -1.38 2.44
CA THR A 77 4.94 -1.72 1.86
C THR A 77 4.98 -1.60 0.35
N LEU A 78 4.55 -2.65 -0.35
CA LEU A 78 4.57 -2.70 -1.81
C LEU A 78 3.23 -3.19 -2.36
N SER A 79 2.74 -2.53 -3.41
CA SER A 79 1.56 -2.94 -4.18
C SER A 79 1.93 -3.64 -5.50
N ARG A 80 3.08 -4.25 -5.53
CA ARG A 80 3.65 -5.16 -6.52
C ARG A 80 4.71 -6.03 -5.84
N PHE A 81 5.14 -7.08 -6.48
CA PHE A 81 6.32 -7.79 -5.98
C PHE A 81 7.59 -6.95 -6.19
N MET A 82 8.63 -7.23 -5.39
CA MET A 82 9.94 -6.60 -5.54
C MET A 82 10.57 -7.04 -6.87
N LYS A 83 11.12 -6.10 -7.64
CA LYS A 83 11.81 -6.41 -8.90
C LYS A 83 13.09 -7.19 -8.65
N THR A 84 13.50 -8.00 -9.62
CA THR A 84 14.73 -8.80 -9.53
C THR A 84 15.98 -7.94 -9.29
N ASN A 85 16.08 -6.78 -9.95
CA ASN A 85 17.21 -5.88 -9.73
C ASN A 85 17.17 -5.21 -8.35
N GLU A 86 15.98 -4.86 -7.83
CA GLU A 86 15.82 -4.33 -6.49
C GLU A 86 16.22 -5.38 -5.44
N PHE A 87 15.77 -6.63 -5.62
CA PHE A 87 16.13 -7.74 -4.74
C PHE A 87 17.65 -7.96 -4.71
N LYS A 88 18.30 -8.01 -5.90
CA LYS A 88 19.75 -8.14 -5.99
C LYS A 88 20.46 -7.00 -5.26
N SER A 89 20.05 -5.76 -5.48
CA SER A 89 20.65 -4.60 -4.81
C SER A 89 20.46 -4.63 -3.28
N CYS A 90 19.33 -5.17 -2.78
CA CYS A 90 19.16 -5.40 -1.35
C CYS A 90 20.17 -6.42 -0.82
N VAL A 91 20.31 -7.58 -1.49
CA VAL A 91 21.22 -8.65 -1.08
C VAL A 91 22.68 -8.17 -1.09
N GLU A 92 23.10 -7.41 -2.10
CA GLU A 92 24.44 -6.81 -2.19
C GLU A 92 24.73 -5.88 -1.00
N LYS A 93 23.71 -5.28 -0.38
CA LYS A 93 23.83 -4.46 0.83
C LYS A 93 23.61 -5.25 2.14
N GLY A 94 23.53 -6.57 2.08
CA GLY A 94 23.31 -7.41 3.27
C GLY A 94 21.87 -7.43 3.77
N ILE A 95 20.92 -6.94 2.99
CA ILE A 95 19.49 -6.99 3.27
C ILE A 95 18.89 -8.20 2.56
N LEU A 96 18.18 -9.06 3.29
CA LEU A 96 17.47 -10.21 2.74
C LEU A 96 15.96 -9.94 2.73
N PRO A 97 15.37 -9.46 1.61
CA PRO A 97 13.93 -9.15 1.58
C PRO A 97 13.07 -10.40 1.73
N VAL A 98 12.21 -10.43 2.74
CA VAL A 98 11.20 -11.47 2.95
C VAL A 98 9.83 -10.87 2.73
N ALA A 99 9.06 -11.46 1.81
CA ALA A 99 7.72 -11.00 1.45
C ALA A 99 6.65 -11.61 2.36
N HIS A 100 5.78 -10.76 2.91
CA HIS A 100 4.56 -11.14 3.60
C HIS A 100 3.39 -10.64 2.77
N THR A 101 2.62 -11.54 2.16
CA THR A 101 1.37 -11.15 1.48
C THR A 101 0.34 -10.78 2.54
N VAL A 102 -0.18 -9.55 2.48
CA VAL A 102 -1.09 -9.03 3.52
C VAL A 102 -2.54 -8.90 3.03
N ALA A 103 -2.74 -8.73 1.73
CA ALA A 103 -4.08 -8.64 1.12
C ALA A 103 -3.98 -8.87 -0.39
N TYR A 104 -5.14 -9.01 -1.05
CA TYR A 104 -5.27 -8.88 -2.50
C TYR A 104 -6.04 -7.61 -2.85
N ASP A 105 -5.78 -7.07 -4.03
CA ASP A 105 -6.33 -5.80 -4.52
C ASP A 105 -6.67 -5.91 -6.01
N GLY A 106 -7.78 -5.29 -6.41
CA GLY A 106 -8.09 -5.02 -7.80
C GLY A 106 -7.71 -3.60 -8.19
N LEU A 107 -7.15 -3.38 -9.36
CA LEU A 107 -6.96 -2.04 -9.89
C LEU A 107 -8.24 -1.59 -10.58
N ALA A 108 -9.02 -0.74 -9.91
CA ALA A 108 -10.21 -0.15 -10.49
C ALA A 108 -9.83 0.98 -11.47
N VAL A 109 -10.34 0.92 -12.69
CA VAL A 109 -10.32 2.05 -13.62
C VAL A 109 -11.49 2.95 -13.27
N ILE A 110 -11.22 4.19 -12.94
CA ILE A 110 -12.20 5.15 -12.41
C ILE A 110 -12.39 6.35 -13.32
N VAL A 111 -13.63 6.83 -13.38
CA VAL A 111 -14.02 8.06 -14.06
C VAL A 111 -14.91 8.91 -13.14
N ASN A 112 -15.12 10.17 -13.52
CA ASN A 112 -16.09 11.02 -12.84
C ASN A 112 -17.51 10.39 -12.91
N PRO A 113 -18.36 10.47 -11.86
CA PRO A 113 -19.72 9.92 -11.87
C PRO A 113 -20.58 10.43 -13.02
N GLN A 114 -20.35 11.65 -13.51
CA GLN A 114 -21.07 12.25 -14.65
C GLN A 114 -20.60 11.74 -16.02
N ASN A 115 -19.53 10.97 -16.10
CA ASN A 115 -19.09 10.36 -17.36
C ASN A 115 -20.09 9.27 -17.77
N LYS A 116 -20.52 9.26 -19.05
CA LYS A 116 -21.53 8.31 -19.55
C LYS A 116 -20.99 6.89 -19.72
N VAL A 117 -19.68 6.74 -19.91
CA VAL A 117 -19.04 5.43 -20.09
C VAL A 117 -19.10 4.64 -18.77
N SER A 118 -19.49 3.36 -18.85
CA SER A 118 -19.59 2.46 -17.69
C SER A 118 -18.75 1.19 -17.84
N ALA A 119 -18.24 0.92 -19.03
CA ALA A 119 -17.43 -0.25 -19.30
C ALA A 119 -16.40 0.05 -20.40
N LEU A 120 -15.21 -0.54 -20.26
CA LEU A 120 -14.16 -0.54 -21.27
C LEU A 120 -13.51 -1.91 -21.33
N SER A 121 -13.04 -2.31 -22.51
CA SER A 121 -12.14 -3.46 -22.60
C SER A 121 -10.73 -3.09 -22.13
N THR A 122 -9.95 -4.06 -21.70
CA THR A 122 -8.52 -3.87 -21.39
C THR A 122 -7.78 -3.22 -22.57
N LYS A 123 -8.15 -3.60 -23.82
CA LYS A 123 -7.58 -2.99 -25.02
C LYS A 123 -7.94 -1.51 -25.15
N GLN A 124 -9.21 -1.12 -24.95
CA GLN A 124 -9.62 0.29 -25.01
C GLN A 124 -8.92 1.13 -23.95
N ILE A 125 -8.76 0.59 -22.74
CA ILE A 125 -8.00 1.26 -21.67
C ILE A 125 -6.55 1.48 -22.10
N ALA A 126 -5.90 0.45 -22.66
CA ALA A 126 -4.55 0.58 -23.18
C ALA A 126 -4.47 1.62 -24.31
N ASP A 127 -5.43 1.62 -25.23
CA ASP A 127 -5.47 2.57 -26.36
C ASP A 127 -5.71 4.02 -25.87
N ILE A 128 -6.49 4.24 -24.82
CA ILE A 128 -6.63 5.55 -24.15
C ILE A 128 -5.29 5.99 -23.55
N TYR A 129 -4.66 5.13 -22.76
CA TYR A 129 -3.42 5.48 -22.06
C TYR A 129 -2.21 5.59 -22.99
N THR A 130 -2.25 5.03 -24.17
CA THR A 130 -1.21 5.19 -25.21
C THR A 130 -1.54 6.29 -26.23
N GLY A 131 -2.70 6.96 -26.09
CA GLY A 131 -3.09 8.08 -26.94
C GLY A 131 -3.66 7.70 -28.32
N LYS A 132 -4.03 6.43 -28.54
CA LYS A 132 -4.73 5.99 -29.76
C LYS A 132 -6.21 6.36 -29.73
N ILE A 133 -6.83 6.35 -28.55
CA ILE A 133 -8.18 6.85 -28.28
C ILE A 133 -8.02 8.12 -27.46
N THR A 134 -8.50 9.25 -27.97
CA THR A 134 -8.31 10.57 -27.34
C THR A 134 -9.62 11.28 -26.99
N ASN A 135 -10.74 10.76 -27.47
CA ASN A 135 -12.06 11.34 -27.28
C ASN A 135 -13.03 10.28 -26.73
N TRP A 136 -13.81 10.65 -25.73
CA TRP A 136 -14.78 9.73 -25.11
C TRP A 136 -15.84 9.21 -26.09
N LYS A 137 -16.18 9.95 -27.18
CA LYS A 137 -17.13 9.47 -28.20
C LYS A 137 -16.67 8.19 -28.90
N GLU A 138 -15.35 7.94 -28.97
CA GLU A 138 -14.78 6.74 -29.59
C GLU A 138 -15.11 5.45 -28.79
N VAL A 139 -15.54 5.64 -27.54
CA VAL A 139 -15.92 4.54 -26.62
C VAL A 139 -17.33 4.71 -26.06
N GLY A 140 -18.19 5.44 -26.78
CA GLY A 140 -19.62 5.58 -26.43
C GLY A 140 -19.95 6.67 -25.39
N GLY A 141 -19.01 7.55 -25.11
CA GLY A 141 -19.20 8.70 -24.23
C GLY A 141 -19.56 10.00 -24.97
N ASP A 142 -19.43 11.12 -24.25
CA ASP A 142 -19.62 12.47 -24.81
C ASP A 142 -18.53 12.80 -25.84
N ASP A 143 -18.82 13.72 -26.78
CA ASP A 143 -17.79 14.30 -27.65
C ASP A 143 -16.91 15.26 -26.84
N ALA A 144 -15.94 14.67 -26.14
CA ALA A 144 -15.02 15.39 -25.26
C ALA A 144 -13.66 14.70 -25.18
N LYS A 145 -12.61 15.52 -25.11
CA LYS A 145 -11.23 15.03 -24.96
C LYS A 145 -11.05 14.30 -23.64
N ILE A 146 -10.37 13.16 -23.68
CA ILE A 146 -10.02 12.39 -22.50
C ILE A 146 -8.85 13.06 -21.75
N VAL A 147 -9.01 13.26 -20.43
CA VAL A 147 -7.92 13.68 -19.54
C VAL A 147 -7.35 12.43 -18.90
N VAL A 148 -6.15 12.03 -19.33
CA VAL A 148 -5.48 10.83 -18.82
C VAL A 148 -4.71 11.19 -17.55
N ILE A 149 -5.04 10.52 -16.45
CA ILE A 149 -4.32 10.64 -15.17
C ILE A 149 -3.59 9.33 -14.90
N SER A 150 -2.28 9.41 -14.72
CA SER A 150 -1.41 8.28 -14.40
C SER A 150 -0.74 8.47 -13.04
N ARG A 151 0.01 7.48 -12.63
CA ARG A 151 0.82 7.50 -11.42
C ARG A 151 2.29 7.64 -11.79
N ASP A 152 3.08 8.20 -10.88
CA ASP A 152 4.52 8.30 -11.04
C ASP A 152 5.23 6.93 -11.07
N THR A 153 6.49 6.92 -11.47
CA THR A 153 7.28 5.69 -11.65
C THR A 153 7.69 4.99 -10.34
N ASN A 154 7.53 5.63 -9.17
CA ASN A 154 7.72 4.97 -7.88
C ASN A 154 6.47 4.18 -7.44
N SER A 155 5.34 4.38 -8.13
CA SER A 155 4.08 3.74 -7.81
C SER A 155 4.07 2.27 -8.25
N GLY A 156 3.87 1.36 -7.29
CA GLY A 156 3.61 -0.05 -7.62
C GLY A 156 2.29 -0.24 -8.37
N THR A 157 1.32 0.67 -8.19
CA THR A 157 0.06 0.67 -8.95
C THR A 157 0.29 1.00 -10.42
N TYR A 158 1.16 2.00 -10.71
CA TYR A 158 1.60 2.26 -12.07
C TYR A 158 2.28 1.03 -12.70
N GLU A 159 3.18 0.39 -11.97
CA GLU A 159 3.92 -0.74 -12.52
C GLU A 159 3.01 -1.94 -12.82
N THR A 160 2.09 -2.27 -11.92
CA THR A 160 1.10 -3.33 -12.19
C THR A 160 0.20 -2.96 -13.39
N PHE A 161 -0.28 -1.72 -13.46
CA PHE A 161 -1.07 -1.25 -14.60
C PHE A 161 -0.28 -1.30 -15.90
N ASN A 162 0.98 -0.88 -15.88
CA ASN A 162 1.88 -0.91 -17.03
C ASN A 162 2.14 -2.34 -17.52
N GLU A 163 2.28 -3.30 -16.61
CA GLU A 163 2.48 -4.72 -16.98
C GLU A 163 1.19 -5.38 -17.49
N LEU A 164 0.10 -5.24 -16.74
CA LEU A 164 -1.13 -5.97 -17.03
C LEU A 164 -1.95 -5.34 -18.17
N VAL A 165 -2.00 -4.01 -18.27
CA VAL A 165 -2.84 -3.29 -19.21
C VAL A 165 -2.01 -2.76 -20.38
N LEU A 166 -0.96 -2.00 -20.12
CA LEU A 166 -0.18 -1.35 -21.18
C LEU A 166 0.81 -2.28 -21.87
N LYS A 167 1.11 -3.44 -21.28
CA LYS A 167 2.15 -4.37 -21.79
C LYS A 167 3.49 -3.67 -22.04
N LYS A 168 3.82 -2.75 -21.12
CA LYS A 168 5.04 -1.90 -21.11
C LYS A 168 5.07 -0.84 -22.24
N ALA A 169 3.96 -0.58 -22.92
CA ALA A 169 3.86 0.56 -23.81
C ALA A 169 3.92 1.88 -22.99
N PRO A 170 4.54 2.93 -23.54
CA PRO A 170 4.64 4.21 -22.85
C PRO A 170 3.27 4.87 -22.71
N VAL A 171 3.07 5.56 -21.59
CA VAL A 171 1.89 6.43 -21.40
C VAL A 171 1.98 7.63 -22.32
N VAL A 172 0.84 8.06 -22.86
CA VAL A 172 0.72 9.18 -23.78
C VAL A 172 1.37 10.45 -23.23
N HIS A 173 2.06 11.17 -24.08
CA HIS A 173 2.62 12.47 -23.74
C HIS A 173 1.50 13.46 -23.40
N GLY A 174 1.59 14.14 -22.27
CA GLY A 174 0.55 15.06 -21.80
C GLY A 174 -0.43 14.41 -20.79
N ALA A 175 -0.22 13.15 -20.38
CA ALA A 175 -0.91 12.60 -19.21
C ALA A 175 -0.50 13.37 -17.95
N GLU A 176 -1.45 13.57 -17.04
CA GLU A 176 -1.19 14.12 -15.70
C GLU A 176 -0.65 13.02 -14.79
N TYR A 177 0.41 13.31 -14.01
CA TYR A 177 0.99 12.36 -13.07
C TYR A 177 0.73 12.77 -11.63
N VAL A 178 0.28 11.82 -10.82
CA VAL A 178 -0.04 12.04 -9.40
C VAL A 178 0.67 11.03 -8.50
N GLY A 179 1.04 11.45 -7.28
CA GLY A 179 1.86 10.66 -6.35
C GLY A 179 1.08 9.59 -5.56
N SER A 180 -0.26 9.69 -5.45
CA SER A 180 -1.03 8.76 -4.60
C SER A 180 -2.37 8.34 -5.22
N ASN A 181 -2.96 7.23 -4.70
CA ASN A 181 -4.32 6.83 -5.07
C ASN A 181 -5.36 7.89 -4.70
N GLY A 182 -5.20 8.53 -3.53
CA GLY A 182 -6.09 9.60 -3.09
C GLY A 182 -6.06 10.80 -4.03
N GLN A 183 -4.88 11.22 -4.50
CA GLN A 183 -4.74 12.30 -5.50
C GLN A 183 -5.39 11.91 -6.83
N ALA A 184 -5.20 10.67 -7.31
CA ALA A 184 -5.83 10.19 -8.54
C ALA A 184 -7.37 10.25 -8.44
N ARG A 185 -7.93 9.76 -7.33
CA ARG A 185 -9.36 9.81 -7.05
C ARG A 185 -9.87 11.25 -7.01
N SER A 186 -9.22 12.13 -6.24
CA SER A 186 -9.62 13.53 -6.11
C SER A 186 -9.57 14.26 -7.45
N ARG A 187 -8.56 13.97 -8.28
CA ARG A 187 -8.41 14.59 -9.60
C ARG A 187 -9.51 14.14 -10.57
N VAL A 188 -9.89 12.83 -10.54
CA VAL A 188 -11.03 12.31 -11.31
C VAL A 188 -12.35 12.92 -10.84
N ASN A 189 -12.56 13.00 -9.51
CA ASN A 189 -13.78 13.62 -8.97
C ASN A 189 -13.95 15.09 -9.42
N SER A 190 -12.87 15.85 -9.49
CA SER A 190 -12.90 17.26 -9.90
C SER A 190 -12.89 17.49 -11.42
N THR A 191 -12.73 16.44 -12.24
CA THR A 191 -12.56 16.58 -13.71
C THR A 191 -13.47 15.60 -14.44
N LYS A 192 -14.57 16.13 -14.99
CA LYS A 192 -15.63 15.33 -15.62
C LYS A 192 -15.15 14.30 -16.65
N TYR A 193 -14.14 14.64 -17.45
CA TYR A 193 -13.65 13.82 -18.55
C TYR A 193 -12.32 13.13 -18.25
N ALA A 194 -11.95 13.03 -16.97
CA ALA A 194 -10.77 12.32 -16.54
C ALA A 194 -10.99 10.81 -16.43
N VAL A 195 -9.91 10.07 -16.65
CA VAL A 195 -9.77 8.65 -16.35
C VAL A 195 -8.51 8.42 -15.53
N ALA A 196 -8.59 7.58 -14.51
CA ALA A 196 -7.45 7.12 -13.72
C ALA A 196 -7.60 5.66 -13.32
N TYR A 197 -6.60 5.12 -12.67
CA TYR A 197 -6.63 3.80 -12.03
C TYR A 197 -6.15 3.91 -10.58
N VAL A 198 -6.82 3.20 -9.69
CA VAL A 198 -6.54 3.17 -8.24
C VAL A 198 -6.73 1.76 -7.70
N GLY A 199 -6.20 1.47 -6.52
CA GLY A 199 -6.60 0.29 -5.76
C GLY A 199 -8.09 0.31 -5.42
N LEU A 200 -8.72 -0.85 -5.38
CA LEU A 200 -10.18 -0.99 -5.20
C LEU A 200 -10.70 -0.27 -3.94
N GLY A 201 -9.97 -0.32 -2.84
CA GLY A 201 -10.33 0.40 -1.60
C GLY A 201 -10.35 1.93 -1.73
N PHE A 202 -9.95 2.50 -2.87
CA PHE A 202 -10.04 3.95 -3.16
C PHE A 202 -11.20 4.32 -4.10
N ALA A 203 -11.92 3.34 -4.64
CA ALA A 203 -13.05 3.57 -5.54
C ALA A 203 -14.35 3.72 -4.73
N ASP A 204 -14.50 4.86 -4.05
CA ASP A 204 -15.69 5.20 -3.27
C ASP A 204 -16.77 5.89 -4.12
N SER A 205 -17.85 6.35 -3.48
CA SER A 205 -19.00 7.02 -4.12
C SER A 205 -18.65 8.33 -4.83
N THR A 206 -17.47 8.91 -4.61
CA THR A 206 -17.03 10.15 -5.27
C THR A 206 -16.57 9.94 -6.71
N VAL A 207 -16.33 8.69 -7.11
CA VAL A 207 -15.93 8.30 -8.45
C VAL A 207 -16.74 7.08 -8.93
N LYS A 208 -16.76 6.85 -10.24
CA LYS A 208 -17.39 5.68 -10.84
C LYS A 208 -16.32 4.69 -11.32
N ALA A 209 -16.32 3.48 -10.76
CA ALA A 209 -15.51 2.38 -11.26
C ALA A 209 -16.14 1.81 -12.54
N LEU A 210 -15.31 1.60 -13.57
CA LEU A 210 -15.73 1.00 -14.83
C LEU A 210 -15.62 -0.53 -14.76
N SER A 211 -16.53 -1.21 -15.43
CA SER A 211 -16.34 -2.62 -15.76
C SER A 211 -15.18 -2.75 -16.76
N VAL A 212 -14.29 -3.70 -16.51
CA VAL A 212 -13.18 -4.05 -17.42
C VAL A 212 -13.47 -5.42 -18.01
N ASP A 213 -13.46 -5.51 -19.34
CA ASP A 213 -13.86 -6.75 -20.07
C ASP A 213 -15.20 -7.31 -19.56
N SER A 214 -16.17 -6.41 -19.32
CA SER A 214 -17.50 -6.71 -18.78
C SER A 214 -17.54 -7.18 -17.31
N ILE A 215 -16.43 -7.14 -16.59
CA ILE A 215 -16.35 -7.52 -15.17
C ILE A 215 -16.20 -6.27 -14.31
N LEU A 216 -17.12 -6.05 -13.38
CA LEU A 216 -17.02 -4.96 -12.41
C LEU A 216 -15.96 -5.28 -11.35
N PRO A 217 -15.08 -4.32 -10.98
CA PRO A 217 -14.14 -4.50 -9.87
C PRO A 217 -14.90 -4.53 -8.54
N THR A 218 -15.00 -5.70 -7.95
CA THR A 218 -15.57 -5.91 -6.61
C THR A 218 -14.68 -6.85 -5.81
N PRO A 219 -14.73 -6.84 -4.48
CA PRO A 219 -14.00 -7.82 -3.69
C PRO A 219 -14.25 -9.26 -4.14
N SER A 220 -15.49 -9.62 -4.48
CA SER A 220 -15.85 -10.96 -4.95
C SER A 220 -15.24 -11.30 -6.31
N THR A 221 -15.27 -10.39 -7.29
CA THR A 221 -14.71 -10.64 -8.63
C THR A 221 -13.18 -10.70 -8.62
N VAL A 222 -12.54 -9.95 -7.72
CA VAL A 222 -11.10 -10.03 -7.49
C VAL A 222 -10.73 -11.33 -6.76
N ALA A 223 -11.42 -11.68 -5.68
CA ALA A 223 -11.16 -12.90 -4.90
C ALA A 223 -11.33 -14.18 -5.74
N THR A 224 -12.25 -14.18 -6.70
CA THR A 224 -12.50 -15.34 -7.59
C THR A 224 -11.61 -15.34 -8.85
N GLY A 225 -10.70 -14.36 -9.00
CA GLY A 225 -9.83 -14.23 -10.17
C GLY A 225 -10.56 -13.86 -11.47
N LYS A 226 -11.85 -13.47 -11.40
CA LYS A 226 -12.63 -13.05 -12.58
C LYS A 226 -12.22 -11.67 -13.07
N TYR A 227 -11.88 -10.75 -12.15
CA TYR A 227 -11.46 -9.41 -12.51
C TYR A 227 -10.02 -9.43 -13.06
N PRO A 228 -9.76 -8.89 -14.27
CA PRO A 228 -8.48 -9.13 -14.98
C PRO A 228 -7.30 -8.37 -14.43
N ILE A 229 -7.52 -7.29 -13.68
CA ILE A 229 -6.45 -6.42 -13.18
C ILE A 229 -6.37 -6.54 -11.65
N ALA A 230 -5.83 -7.66 -11.17
CA ALA A 230 -5.68 -7.95 -9.75
C ALA A 230 -4.21 -8.20 -9.38
N ARG A 231 -3.89 -8.01 -8.09
CA ARG A 231 -2.53 -8.19 -7.55
C ARG A 231 -2.53 -8.51 -6.07
N PRO A 232 -1.51 -9.18 -5.55
CA PRO A 232 -1.24 -9.20 -4.12
C PRO A 232 -0.62 -7.89 -3.63
N LEU A 233 -0.85 -7.60 -2.35
CA LEU A 233 -0.24 -6.50 -1.59
C LEU A 233 0.73 -7.08 -0.57
N TYR A 234 1.87 -6.43 -0.38
CA TYR A 234 2.96 -6.97 0.41
C TYR A 234 3.46 -6.00 1.49
N MET A 235 3.92 -6.60 2.57
CA MET A 235 4.89 -6.02 3.51
C MET A 235 6.18 -6.82 3.38
N PHE A 236 7.31 -6.13 3.18
CA PHE A 236 8.64 -6.76 3.12
C PHE A 236 9.45 -6.39 4.35
N THR A 237 10.19 -7.37 4.87
CA THR A 237 11.10 -7.20 6.01
C THR A 237 12.51 -7.62 5.64
N ASN A 238 13.52 -7.19 6.40
CA ASN A 238 14.87 -7.71 6.30
C ASN A 238 14.99 -9.01 7.11
N GLY A 239 15.06 -10.14 6.42
CA GLY A 239 14.99 -11.46 7.03
C GLY A 239 13.59 -11.76 7.60
N SER A 240 13.43 -12.97 8.14
CA SER A 240 12.22 -13.34 8.87
C SER A 240 12.20 -12.63 10.22
N PRO A 241 11.13 -11.88 10.56
CA PRO A 241 11.03 -11.22 11.85
C PRO A 241 11.06 -12.25 13.00
N LYS A 242 11.64 -11.85 14.13
CA LYS A 242 11.65 -12.72 15.33
C LYS A 242 10.23 -13.03 15.76
N MET A 243 9.89 -14.30 15.85
CA MET A 243 8.57 -14.77 16.32
C MET A 243 8.21 -14.14 17.67
N GLY A 244 6.99 -13.62 17.77
CA GLY A 244 6.50 -12.91 18.96
C GLY A 244 7.06 -11.48 19.12
N GLY A 245 7.97 -11.02 18.25
CA GLY A 245 8.40 -9.63 18.23
C GLY A 245 7.35 -8.72 17.56
N HIS A 246 7.43 -7.41 17.81
CA HIS A 246 6.43 -6.45 17.31
C HIS A 246 6.31 -6.44 15.79
N VAL A 247 7.43 -6.52 15.05
CA VAL A 247 7.39 -6.57 13.56
C VAL A 247 6.71 -7.85 13.07
N PHE A 248 7.00 -9.01 13.70
CA PHE A 248 6.35 -10.28 13.38
C PHE A 248 4.84 -10.19 13.61
N ASN A 249 4.44 -9.77 14.80
CA ASN A 249 3.03 -9.65 15.17
C ASN A 249 2.30 -8.67 14.24
N PHE A 250 2.94 -7.57 13.85
CA PHE A 250 2.36 -6.57 12.95
C PHE A 250 2.13 -7.12 11.54
N VAL A 251 3.13 -7.75 10.92
CA VAL A 251 2.98 -8.26 9.54
C VAL A 251 2.06 -9.48 9.46
N THR A 252 1.86 -10.20 10.57
CA THR A 252 0.95 -11.36 10.66
C THR A 252 -0.46 -11.01 11.10
N LEU A 253 -0.77 -9.75 11.44
CA LEU A 253 -2.14 -9.31 11.76
C LEU A 253 -3.13 -9.69 10.66
N CYS A 254 -2.72 -9.65 9.39
CA CYS A 254 -3.57 -10.05 8.26
C CYS A 254 -4.10 -11.50 8.33
N LEU A 255 -3.52 -12.34 9.19
CA LEU A 255 -3.93 -13.73 9.41
C LEU A 255 -4.92 -13.89 10.57
N THR A 256 -5.07 -12.87 11.42
CA THR A 256 -6.04 -12.88 12.53
C THR A 256 -7.46 -12.57 12.04
N PRO A 257 -8.51 -12.97 12.77
CA PRO A 257 -9.88 -12.59 12.44
C PRO A 257 -10.07 -11.07 12.32
N GLU A 258 -9.54 -10.31 13.29
CA GLU A 258 -9.66 -8.84 13.35
C GLU A 258 -8.89 -8.17 12.19
N GLY A 259 -7.69 -8.65 11.89
CA GLY A 259 -6.92 -8.12 10.76
C GLY A 259 -7.60 -8.38 9.41
N ARG A 260 -8.29 -9.51 9.26
CA ARG A 260 -9.10 -9.80 8.06
C ARG A 260 -10.32 -8.89 7.95
N GLU A 261 -11.00 -8.62 9.07
CA GLU A 261 -12.11 -7.69 9.13
C GLU A 261 -11.65 -6.28 8.73
N ILE A 262 -10.57 -5.77 9.31
CA ILE A 262 -9.97 -4.49 8.94
C ILE A 262 -9.68 -4.41 7.43
N ILE A 263 -9.08 -5.45 6.85
CA ILE A 263 -8.77 -5.49 5.41
C ILE A 263 -10.04 -5.43 4.58
N SER A 264 -11.09 -6.16 4.99
CA SER A 264 -12.38 -6.20 4.28
C SER A 264 -13.11 -4.87 4.34
N ASP A 265 -13.12 -4.21 5.50
CA ASP A 265 -13.77 -2.90 5.71
C ASP A 265 -13.10 -1.80 4.88
N LEU A 266 -11.81 -1.92 4.62
CA LEU A 266 -11.06 -1.04 3.72
C LEU A 266 -11.30 -1.35 2.24
N GLY A 267 -12.12 -2.35 1.89
CA GLY A 267 -12.45 -2.72 0.51
C GLY A 267 -11.37 -3.58 -0.18
N PHE A 268 -10.40 -4.10 0.57
CA PHE A 268 -9.42 -5.07 0.07
C PHE A 268 -9.86 -6.51 0.35
N ILE A 269 -9.12 -7.47 -0.17
CA ILE A 269 -9.44 -8.89 -0.04
C ILE A 269 -8.44 -9.56 0.92
N PRO A 270 -8.89 -10.17 2.03
CA PRO A 270 -8.03 -10.91 2.94
C PRO A 270 -7.31 -12.08 2.26
N VAL A 271 -6.11 -12.43 2.75
CA VAL A 271 -5.28 -13.52 2.22
C VAL A 271 -5.82 -14.92 2.52
N CYS A 272 -6.65 -15.05 3.54
CA CYS A 272 -7.35 -16.29 3.93
C CYS A 272 -8.78 -15.96 4.36
N LYS A 273 -9.66 -16.98 4.30
CA LYS A 273 -11.06 -16.89 4.72
C LYS A 273 -11.19 -17.12 6.24
#